data_8d6d221f14abcb0d85e3be96cb14b381
#
_entry.id   8d6d221f14abcb0d85e3be96cb14b381
#
_cell.length_a   1.000
_cell.length_b   1.000
_cell.length_c   1.000
_cell.angle_alpha   90.00
_cell.angle_beta   90.00
_cell.angle_gamma   90.00
#
_symmetry.space_group_name_H-M   'P 1'
#
loop_
_entity.id
_entity.type
_entity.pdbx_description
1 polymer ?
#
loop_
_entity_poly.entity_id
_entity_poly.type
_entity_poly.pdbx_seq_one_letter_code
_entity_poly.pdbx_strand_id
1 'polypeptide(L)'
;MKNLFISIIFFIFLLSCETVSKKIDENIKKEEEKLSKWLNKTETELKIEFGKPDQINFKDNSSSRFYIYNNVKLKIKCQRIFEINQKNFVIGFTSKNCF
;
A
#
# COMPACT_ATOMS: atom_id res chain seq x y z
N MET A 1 -30.80 27.72 -23.85
CA MET A 1 -29.97 28.32 -22.79
C MET A 1 -29.88 27.45 -21.54
N LYS A 2 -30.99 26.89 -21.05
CA LYS A 2 -30.95 25.98 -19.86
C LYS A 2 -30.09 24.73 -20.06
N ASN A 3 -30.08 24.12 -21.25
CA ASN A 3 -29.32 22.91 -21.54
C ASN A 3 -27.81 23.16 -21.56
N LEU A 4 -27.37 24.35 -21.94
CA LEU A 4 -25.95 24.71 -21.96
C LEU A 4 -25.39 24.86 -20.53
N PHE A 5 -26.19 25.39 -19.62
CA PHE A 5 -25.83 25.63 -18.24
C PHE A 5 -25.64 24.30 -17.49
N ILE A 6 -26.55 23.36 -17.70
CA ILE A 6 -26.52 22.01 -17.09
C ILE A 6 -25.28 21.24 -17.59
N SER A 7 -24.95 21.38 -18.88
CA SER A 7 -23.77 20.73 -19.48
C SER A 7 -22.46 21.25 -18.88
N ILE A 8 -22.34 22.53 -18.62
CA ILE A 8 -21.17 23.14 -18.01
C ILE A 8 -20.98 22.68 -16.56
N ILE A 9 -22.05 22.63 -15.78
CA ILE A 9 -22.04 22.15 -14.39
C ILE A 9 -21.61 20.68 -14.33
N PHE A 10 -22.10 19.86 -15.22
CA PHE A 10 -21.74 18.45 -15.33
C PHE A 10 -20.26 18.26 -15.65
N PHE A 11 -19.72 19.10 -16.52
CA PHE A 11 -18.30 19.08 -16.90
C PHE A 11 -17.38 19.43 -15.73
N ILE A 12 -17.76 20.42 -14.93
CA ILE A 12 -17.01 20.81 -13.72
C ILE A 12 -16.98 19.68 -12.69
N PHE A 13 -18.07 18.93 -12.54
CA PHE A 13 -18.16 17.78 -11.64
C PHE A 13 -17.18 16.66 -12.04
N LEU A 14 -17.05 16.38 -13.34
CA LEU A 14 -16.13 15.35 -13.85
C LEU A 14 -14.67 15.71 -13.59
N LEU A 15 -14.29 16.97 -13.76
CA LEU A 15 -12.93 17.45 -13.47
C LEU A 15 -12.56 17.33 -12.01
N SER A 16 -13.51 17.57 -11.10
CA SER A 16 -13.32 17.43 -9.67
C SER A 16 -13.01 15.99 -9.26
N CYS A 17 -13.68 15.00 -9.85
CA CYS A 17 -13.44 13.58 -9.58
C CYS A 17 -12.04 13.13 -10.06
N GLU A 18 -11.58 13.59 -11.21
CA GLU A 18 -10.25 13.25 -11.73
C GLU A 18 -9.13 13.74 -10.82
N THR A 19 -9.27 14.94 -10.25
CA THR A 19 -8.25 15.49 -9.34
C THR A 19 -8.08 14.65 -8.08
N VAL A 20 -9.17 14.15 -7.50
CA VAL A 20 -9.13 13.29 -6.32
C VAL A 20 -8.48 11.95 -6.64
N SER A 21 -8.83 11.33 -7.77
CA SER A 21 -8.22 10.07 -8.22
C SER A 21 -6.71 10.17 -8.40
N LYS A 22 -6.22 11.24 -9.02
CA LYS A 22 -4.78 11.47 -9.21
C LYS A 22 -4.03 11.56 -7.89
N LYS A 23 -4.61 12.22 -6.89
CA LYS A 23 -3.97 12.37 -5.57
C LYS A 23 -3.82 11.03 -4.85
N ILE A 24 -4.82 10.16 -4.94
CA ILE A 24 -4.79 8.81 -4.37
C ILE A 24 -3.75 7.96 -5.10
N ASP A 25 -3.69 8.00 -6.43
CA ASP A 25 -2.73 7.26 -7.23
C ASP A 25 -1.29 7.67 -6.93
N GLU A 26 -1.02 8.97 -6.75
CA GLU A 26 0.29 9.46 -6.35
C GLU A 26 0.71 8.95 -4.97
N ASN A 27 -0.20 8.91 -4.01
CA ASN A 27 0.08 8.40 -2.67
C ASN A 27 0.36 6.90 -2.67
N ILE A 28 -0.38 6.12 -3.46
CA ILE A 28 -0.15 4.68 -3.64
C ILE A 28 1.22 4.44 -4.27
N LYS A 29 1.58 5.21 -5.28
CA LYS A 29 2.87 5.10 -5.95
C LYS A 29 4.03 5.42 -4.98
N LYS A 30 3.90 6.44 -4.14
CA LYS A 30 4.90 6.77 -3.12
C LYS A 30 5.06 5.65 -2.10
N GLU A 31 3.97 5.01 -1.69
CA GLU A 31 4.00 3.88 -0.77
C GLU A 31 4.73 2.69 -1.41
N GLU A 32 4.44 2.37 -2.66
CA GLU A 32 5.10 1.30 -3.39
C GLU A 32 6.60 1.57 -3.56
N GLU A 33 6.99 2.79 -3.88
CA GLU A 33 8.39 3.19 -3.97
C GLU A 33 9.10 3.05 -2.63
N LYS A 34 8.46 3.43 -1.55
CA LYS A 34 8.98 3.31 -0.20
C LYS A 34 9.21 1.85 0.18
N LEU A 35 8.24 0.99 -0.10
CA LEU A 35 8.32 -0.43 0.24
C LEU A 35 9.26 -1.21 -0.69
N SER A 36 9.39 -0.79 -1.96
CA SER A 36 10.27 -1.45 -2.90
C SER A 36 11.74 -1.40 -2.49
N LYS A 37 12.14 -0.42 -1.69
CA LYS A 37 13.48 -0.32 -1.13
C LYS A 37 13.83 -1.47 -0.19
N TRP A 38 12.81 -2.14 0.35
CA TRP A 38 12.99 -3.26 1.26
C TRP A 38 13.23 -4.58 0.55
N LEU A 39 13.02 -4.65 -0.77
CA LEU A 39 13.34 -5.83 -1.56
C LEU A 39 14.84 -6.14 -1.45
N ASN A 40 15.17 -7.40 -1.20
CA ASN A 40 16.52 -7.90 -0.98
C ASN A 40 17.17 -7.43 0.34
N LYS A 41 16.43 -6.76 1.21
CA LYS A 41 16.86 -6.48 2.58
C LYS A 41 16.64 -7.71 3.46
N THR A 42 17.40 -7.79 4.56
CA THR A 42 17.26 -8.90 5.49
C THR A 42 16.07 -8.74 6.42
N GLU A 43 15.60 -9.86 6.97
CA GLU A 43 14.58 -9.88 8.01
C GLU A 43 14.96 -9.01 9.21
N THR A 44 16.23 -9.06 9.61
CA THR A 44 16.73 -8.28 10.75
C THR A 44 16.61 -6.78 10.49
N GLU A 45 16.97 -6.32 9.30
CA GLU A 45 16.83 -4.92 8.90
C GLU A 45 15.37 -4.48 8.90
N LEU A 46 14.46 -5.34 8.43
CA LEU A 46 13.02 -5.08 8.42
C LEU A 46 12.48 -4.91 9.84
N LYS A 47 12.89 -5.78 10.76
CA LYS A 47 12.48 -5.70 12.16
C LYS A 47 13.03 -4.47 12.89
N ILE A 48 14.20 -4.01 12.51
CA ILE A 48 14.78 -2.79 13.07
C ILE A 48 13.92 -1.57 12.70
N GLU A 49 13.46 -1.50 11.44
CA GLU A 49 12.67 -0.35 10.96
C GLU A 49 11.20 -0.42 11.38
N PHE A 50 10.56 -1.57 11.20
CA PHE A 50 9.11 -1.72 11.45
C PHE A 50 8.79 -2.37 12.78
N GLY A 51 9.77 -2.92 13.46
CA GLY A 51 9.57 -3.62 14.72
C GLY A 51 9.07 -5.05 14.52
N LYS A 52 8.51 -5.61 15.58
CA LYS A 52 7.94 -6.95 15.54
C LYS A 52 6.64 -6.94 14.73
N PRO A 53 6.44 -7.90 13.80
CA PRO A 53 5.18 -7.96 13.06
C PRO A 53 4.01 -8.30 13.97
N ASP A 54 2.83 -7.79 13.60
CA ASP A 54 1.60 -8.07 14.34
C ASP A 54 1.17 -9.53 14.16
N GLN A 55 1.47 -10.09 12.99
CA GLN A 55 1.14 -11.47 12.66
C GLN A 55 2.18 -12.03 11.70
N ILE A 56 2.47 -13.33 11.83
CA ILE A 56 3.34 -14.07 10.91
C ILE A 56 2.53 -15.21 10.33
N ASN A 57 2.36 -15.24 9.00
CA ASN A 57 1.69 -16.33 8.31
C ASN A 57 2.70 -17.13 7.49
N PHE A 58 2.57 -18.46 7.54
CA PHE A 58 3.38 -19.36 6.76
C PHE A 58 2.62 -19.76 5.50
N LYS A 59 3.31 -19.75 4.37
CA LYS A 59 2.73 -20.18 3.09
C LYS A 59 2.77 -21.70 3.00
N ASP A 60 1.62 -22.29 2.64
CA ASP A 60 1.52 -23.75 2.46
C ASP A 60 2.46 -24.23 1.34
N ASN A 61 3.16 -25.33 1.57
CA ASN A 61 4.09 -25.94 0.61
C ASN A 61 5.27 -25.05 0.21
N SER A 62 5.58 -24.03 1.01
CA SER A 62 6.69 -23.13 0.78
C SER A 62 7.38 -22.82 2.10
N SER A 63 8.68 -22.57 2.04
CA SER A 63 9.46 -22.12 3.18
C SER A 63 9.40 -20.61 3.39
N SER A 64 8.62 -19.91 2.56
CA SER A 64 8.39 -18.48 2.70
C SER A 64 7.36 -18.18 3.78
N ARG A 65 7.52 -17.05 4.45
CA ARG A 65 6.58 -16.57 5.45
C ARG A 65 6.23 -15.11 5.18
N PHE A 66 5.06 -14.68 5.67
CA PHE A 66 4.57 -13.33 5.51
C PHE A 66 4.56 -12.61 6.85
N TYR A 67 5.23 -11.47 6.92
CA TYR A 67 5.19 -10.57 8.05
C TYR A 67 4.11 -9.53 7.80
N ILE A 68 3.13 -9.47 8.70
CA ILE A 68 1.97 -8.60 8.57
C ILE A 68 2.05 -7.49 9.60
N TYR A 69 2.06 -6.25 9.14
CA TYR A 69 2.06 -5.06 9.97
C TYR A 69 0.76 -4.30 9.75
N ASN A 70 0.01 -4.08 10.80
CA ASN A 70 -1.26 -3.36 10.77
C ASN A 70 -1.09 -1.99 11.41
N ASN A 71 -1.62 -0.97 10.76
CA ASN A 71 -1.65 0.38 11.28
C ASN A 71 -3.04 0.99 11.02
N VAL A 72 -3.54 1.77 11.96
CA VAL A 72 -4.83 2.44 11.82
C VAL A 72 -4.60 3.94 11.77
N LYS A 73 -5.08 4.57 10.69
CA LYS A 73 -5.02 6.01 10.50
C LYS A 73 -6.39 6.48 10.03
N LEU A 74 -6.99 7.43 10.75
CA LEU A 74 -8.32 7.98 10.44
C LEU A 74 -9.40 6.90 10.24
N LYS A 75 -9.41 5.88 11.10
CA LYS A 75 -10.32 4.72 11.07
C LYS A 75 -10.09 3.80 9.86
N ILE A 76 -9.05 4.01 9.06
CA ILE A 76 -8.69 3.16 7.94
C ILE A 76 -7.53 2.27 8.38
N LYS A 77 -7.70 0.96 8.19
CA LYS A 77 -6.66 -0.02 8.49
C LYS A 77 -5.70 -0.12 7.32
N CYS A 78 -4.46 0.33 7.53
CA CYS A 78 -3.36 0.10 6.61
C CYS A 78 -2.71 -1.23 6.96
N GLN A 79 -2.56 -2.12 5.98
CA GLN A 79 -1.90 -3.41 6.17
C GLN A 79 -0.72 -3.51 5.21
N ARG A 80 0.47 -3.70 5.75
CA ARG A 80 1.69 -3.96 5.00
C ARG A 80 2.10 -5.40 5.22
N ILE A 81 2.33 -6.13 4.12
CA ILE A 81 2.70 -7.54 4.15
C ILE A 81 4.02 -7.69 3.42
N PHE A 82 5.01 -8.27 4.09
CA PHE A 82 6.32 -8.56 3.51
C PHE A 82 6.49 -10.07 3.41
N GLU A 83 6.86 -10.56 2.23
CA GLU A 83 7.20 -11.97 2.04
C GLU A 83 8.69 -12.16 2.29
N ILE A 84 9.01 -13.07 3.22
CA ILE A 84 10.38 -13.40 3.62
C ILE A 84 10.70 -14.81 3.14
N ASN A 85 11.80 -14.97 2.42
CA ASN A 85 12.19 -16.27 1.90
C ASN A 85 12.95 -17.10 2.94
N GLN A 86 13.33 -18.33 2.56
CA GLN A 86 14.03 -19.28 3.40
C GLN A 86 15.39 -18.75 3.89
N LYS A 87 16.01 -17.87 3.13
CA LYS A 87 17.30 -17.25 3.45
C LYS A 87 17.17 -15.97 4.29
N ASN A 88 15.96 -15.65 4.74
CA ASN A 88 15.63 -14.46 5.54
C ASN A 88 15.79 -13.13 4.79
N PHE A 89 15.51 -13.13 3.49
CA PHE A 89 15.46 -11.91 2.67
C PHE A 89 14.04 -11.57 2.29
N VAL A 90 13.75 -10.28 2.21
CA VAL A 90 12.46 -9.77 1.72
C VAL A 90 12.44 -9.94 0.21
N ILE A 91 11.48 -10.74 -0.29
CA ILE A 91 11.33 -11.04 -1.73
C ILE A 91 10.08 -10.42 -2.35
N GLY A 92 9.18 -9.91 -1.53
CA GLY A 92 7.96 -9.30 -2.01
C GLY A 92 7.29 -8.45 -0.95
N PHE A 93 6.37 -7.60 -1.38
CA PHE A 93 5.56 -6.79 -0.48
C PHE A 93 4.19 -6.55 -1.08
N THR A 94 3.21 -6.33 -0.20
CA THR A 94 1.86 -5.91 -0.56
C THR A 94 1.40 -4.85 0.44
N SER A 95 0.71 -3.84 -0.06
CA SER A 95 0.20 -2.76 0.76
C SER A 95 -1.30 -2.58 0.48
N LYS A 96 -2.11 -2.55 1.54
CA LYS A 96 -3.56 -2.38 1.45
C LYS A 96 -3.97 -1.17 2.27
N ASN A 97 -4.65 -0.22 1.63
CA ASN A 97 -5.18 0.99 2.27
C ASN A 97 -4.10 1.84 2.96
N CYS A 98 -2.87 1.83 2.45
CA CYS A 98 -1.75 2.62 2.93
C CYS A 98 -1.48 3.79 1.99
N PHE A 99 -2.09 4.93 2.27
CA PHE A 99 -1.92 6.14 1.45
C PHE A 99 -1.97 7.42 2.29
#